data_7808ae738297d646e39846cf0e19946d
#
_entry.id   7808ae738297d646e39846cf0e19946d
#
_cell.length_a   1.000
_cell.length_b   1.000
_cell.length_c   1.000
_cell.angle_alpha   90.00
_cell.angle_beta   90.00
_cell.angle_gamma   90.00
#
_symmetry.space_group_name_H-M   'P 1'
#
loop_
_entity.id
_entity.type
_entity.pdbx_description
1 polymer ?
#
loop_
_entity_poly.entity_id
_entity_poly.type
_entity_poly.pdbx_seq_one_letter_code
_entity_poly.pdbx_strand_id
1 'polypeptide(L)'
;MADNESKVSPEAETAAESSIVEAGAVSKWLTENGFSHDLAEPDHLGVEIIQVTPELLIPTATALYAYGFNYLQCQGAYDAGPGKELVSFYHLIKVIDDADRPEEVRVKVFLPRAHPRVPSVYWIWKAADWQERECYDMYGIIYEGHPNLKRLLMPEDWMGWPLRKDYISPDFYELQDAY
;
A
#
# COMPACT_ATOMS: atom_id res chain seq x y z
N MET A 1 -41.14 -19.71 43.32
CA MET A 1 -41.55 -19.97 41.94
C MET A 1 -41.62 -18.63 41.24
N ALA A 2 -40.62 -18.31 40.51
CA ALA A 2 -40.60 -17.19 39.58
C ALA A 2 -39.50 -17.52 38.54
N ASP A 3 -39.93 -17.91 37.39
CA ASP A 3 -39.10 -18.31 36.25
C ASP A 3 -38.45 -17.07 35.66
N ASN A 4 -37.16 -17.11 35.58
CA ASN A 4 -36.36 -16.06 34.95
C ASN A 4 -35.97 -16.54 33.55
N GLU A 5 -36.80 -16.22 32.56
CA GLU A 5 -36.52 -16.46 31.17
C GLU A 5 -35.47 -15.46 30.69
N SER A 6 -34.25 -15.94 30.51
CA SER A 6 -33.17 -15.21 29.84
C SER A 6 -33.48 -15.12 28.34
N LYS A 7 -33.85 -13.92 27.88
CA LYS A 7 -33.90 -13.56 26.47
C LYS A 7 -32.51 -13.56 25.88
N VAL A 8 -32.18 -14.57 25.09
CA VAL A 8 -31.05 -14.56 24.15
C VAL A 8 -31.47 -13.71 22.97
N SER A 9 -30.75 -12.60 22.78
CA SER A 9 -30.89 -11.78 21.58
C SER A 9 -30.15 -12.47 20.43
N PRO A 10 -30.73 -12.56 19.24
CA PRO A 10 -30.01 -13.09 18.08
C PRO A 10 -28.93 -12.08 17.64
N GLU A 11 -27.67 -12.51 17.69
CA GLU A 11 -26.58 -11.83 17.03
C GLU A 11 -26.89 -11.81 15.53
N ALA A 12 -26.98 -10.60 14.99
CA ALA A 12 -27.15 -10.37 13.58
C ALA A 12 -25.84 -10.77 12.88
N GLU A 13 -25.84 -11.89 12.20
CA GLU A 13 -24.88 -12.20 11.14
C GLU A 13 -25.02 -11.13 10.07
N THR A 14 -24.14 -10.14 10.10
CA THR A 14 -23.95 -9.23 8.97
C THR A 14 -23.21 -10.00 7.89
N ALA A 15 -23.96 -10.64 7.01
CA ALA A 15 -23.46 -11.14 5.75
C ALA A 15 -22.85 -9.94 5.00
N ALA A 16 -21.54 -9.97 4.81
CA ALA A 16 -20.86 -9.03 3.94
C ALA A 16 -21.38 -9.31 2.52
N GLU A 17 -22.28 -8.46 2.04
CA GLU A 17 -22.61 -8.38 0.61
C GLU A 17 -21.31 -8.01 -0.11
N SER A 18 -20.75 -8.95 -0.86
CA SER A 18 -19.67 -8.68 -1.78
C SER A 18 -20.25 -7.79 -2.90
N SER A 19 -20.09 -6.49 -2.76
CA SER A 19 -20.35 -5.56 -3.85
C SER A 19 -19.48 -5.97 -5.04
N ILE A 20 -20.13 -6.28 -6.16
CA ILE A 20 -19.40 -6.57 -7.41
C ILE A 20 -18.74 -5.26 -7.84
N VAL A 21 -17.45 -5.15 -7.61
CA VAL A 21 -16.65 -4.00 -8.05
C VAL A 21 -16.59 -4.04 -9.58
N GLU A 22 -17.14 -3.03 -10.24
CA GLU A 22 -17.05 -2.93 -11.69
C GLU A 22 -15.62 -2.62 -12.13
N ALA A 23 -15.11 -3.40 -13.07
CA ALA A 23 -13.79 -3.18 -13.65
C ALA A 23 -13.75 -1.85 -14.40
N GLY A 24 -12.81 -0.99 -14.05
CA GLY A 24 -12.55 0.26 -14.75
C GLY A 24 -11.83 0.05 -16.09
N ALA A 25 -11.47 1.12 -16.74
CA ALA A 25 -10.82 1.08 -18.04
C ALA A 25 -9.43 0.43 -17.98
N VAL A 26 -8.67 0.73 -16.92
CA VAL A 26 -7.31 0.23 -16.72
C VAL A 26 -7.31 -1.27 -16.43
N SER A 27 -8.20 -1.73 -15.56
CA SER A 27 -8.35 -3.15 -15.25
C SER A 27 -8.77 -3.96 -16.46
N LYS A 28 -9.74 -3.47 -17.26
CA LYS A 28 -10.14 -4.13 -18.52
C LYS A 28 -8.95 -4.29 -19.45
N TRP A 29 -8.19 -3.21 -19.65
CA TRP A 29 -7.01 -3.24 -20.50
C TRP A 29 -5.93 -4.22 -19.98
N LEU A 30 -5.67 -4.26 -18.67
CA LEU A 30 -4.73 -5.21 -18.08
C LEU A 30 -5.19 -6.66 -18.31
N THR A 31 -6.47 -6.94 -18.11
CA THR A 31 -7.05 -8.26 -18.33
C THR A 31 -6.92 -8.70 -19.79
N GLU A 32 -7.23 -7.82 -20.74
CA GLU A 32 -7.10 -8.07 -22.17
C GLU A 32 -5.66 -8.37 -22.61
N ASN A 33 -4.69 -7.78 -21.88
CA ASN A 33 -3.26 -8.01 -22.12
C ASN A 33 -2.65 -9.12 -21.26
N GLY A 34 -3.48 -9.85 -20.48
CA GLY A 34 -3.06 -11.05 -19.74
C GLY A 34 -2.35 -10.75 -18.40
N PHE A 35 -2.50 -9.57 -17.84
CA PHE A 35 -1.96 -9.22 -16.51
C PHE A 35 -2.97 -9.57 -15.42
N SER A 36 -2.60 -10.53 -14.55
CA SER A 36 -3.41 -10.93 -13.41
C SER A 36 -3.38 -9.86 -12.32
N HIS A 37 -4.55 -9.48 -11.84
CA HIS A 37 -4.74 -8.54 -10.75
C HIS A 37 -6.10 -8.75 -10.08
N ASP A 38 -6.26 -8.24 -8.89
CA ASP A 38 -7.52 -8.18 -8.18
C ASP A 38 -8.05 -6.74 -8.16
N LEU A 39 -9.36 -6.58 -8.11
CA LEU A 39 -10.00 -5.28 -7.99
C LEU A 39 -10.31 -4.98 -6.53
N ALA A 40 -10.14 -3.71 -6.16
CA ALA A 40 -10.66 -3.18 -4.92
C ALA A 40 -11.70 -2.09 -5.19
N GLU A 41 -12.52 -1.80 -4.20
CA GLU A 41 -13.46 -0.68 -4.30
C GLU A 41 -12.71 0.61 -4.60
N PRO A 42 -13.19 1.40 -5.58
CA PRO A 42 -12.62 2.71 -5.86
C PRO A 42 -12.62 3.58 -4.61
N ASP A 43 -11.73 4.55 -4.55
CA ASP A 43 -11.76 5.51 -3.45
C ASP A 43 -12.94 6.51 -3.61
N HIS A 44 -13.09 7.39 -2.62
CA HIS A 44 -14.15 8.40 -2.60
C HIS A 44 -14.09 9.40 -3.78
N LEU A 45 -12.99 9.44 -4.53
CA LEU A 45 -12.82 10.26 -5.74
C LEU A 45 -13.10 9.46 -7.02
N GLY A 46 -13.40 8.16 -6.89
CA GLY A 46 -13.64 7.26 -8.01
C GLY A 46 -12.36 6.80 -8.71
N VAL A 47 -11.19 6.91 -8.05
CA VAL A 47 -9.93 6.41 -8.59
C VAL A 47 -9.93 4.89 -8.55
N GLU A 48 -9.64 4.27 -9.69
CA GLU A 48 -9.56 2.82 -9.83
C GLU A 48 -8.41 2.25 -8.98
N ILE A 49 -8.69 1.22 -8.19
CA ILE A 49 -7.70 0.57 -7.33
C ILE A 49 -7.48 -0.87 -7.78
N ILE A 50 -6.24 -1.18 -8.09
CA ILE A 50 -5.78 -2.49 -8.55
C ILE A 50 -4.90 -3.10 -7.46
N GLN A 51 -5.12 -4.38 -7.14
CA GLN A 51 -4.29 -5.12 -6.22
C GLN A 51 -3.45 -6.14 -6.98
N VAL A 52 -2.17 -6.19 -6.70
CA VAL A 52 -1.24 -7.15 -7.31
C VAL A 52 -0.36 -7.81 -6.25
N THR A 53 0.13 -9.00 -6.54
CA THR A 53 1.14 -9.64 -5.69
C THR A 53 2.51 -8.99 -5.91
N PRO A 54 3.45 -9.11 -4.96
CA PRO A 54 4.79 -8.54 -5.10
C PRO A 54 5.49 -8.96 -6.40
N GLU A 55 5.32 -10.22 -6.81
CA GLU A 55 5.94 -10.78 -8.01
C GLU A 55 5.41 -10.17 -9.30
N LEU A 56 4.12 -9.75 -9.29
CA LEU A 56 3.46 -9.16 -10.44
C LEU A 56 3.60 -7.64 -10.51
N LEU A 57 4.18 -7.00 -9.48
CA LEU A 57 4.30 -5.55 -9.43
C LEU A 57 5.09 -5.01 -10.63
N ILE A 58 6.29 -5.52 -10.90
CA ILE A 58 7.14 -4.98 -11.98
C ILE A 58 6.53 -5.21 -13.37
N PRO A 59 6.04 -6.42 -13.71
CA PRO A 59 5.31 -6.60 -14.97
C PRO A 59 4.13 -5.64 -15.14
N THR A 60 3.28 -5.51 -14.11
CA THR A 60 2.12 -4.61 -14.14
C THR A 60 2.53 -3.13 -14.23
N ALA A 61 3.50 -2.71 -13.44
CA ALA A 61 4.04 -1.34 -13.46
C ALA A 61 4.64 -0.98 -14.83
N THR A 62 5.37 -1.91 -15.45
CA THR A 62 5.94 -1.72 -16.79
C THR A 62 4.84 -1.61 -17.85
N ALA A 63 3.80 -2.44 -17.74
CA ALA A 63 2.64 -2.40 -18.63
C ALA A 63 1.89 -1.06 -18.50
N LEU A 64 1.65 -0.61 -17.27
CA LEU A 64 1.01 0.69 -17.00
C LEU A 64 1.84 1.86 -17.52
N TYR A 65 3.16 1.81 -17.37
CA TYR A 65 4.05 2.81 -17.95
C TYR A 65 3.93 2.85 -19.48
N ALA A 66 3.93 1.68 -20.12
CA ALA A 66 3.76 1.57 -21.58
C ALA A 66 2.37 2.03 -22.03
N TYR A 67 1.32 1.82 -21.23
CA TYR A 67 -0.03 2.32 -21.48
C TYR A 67 -0.13 3.86 -21.40
N GLY A 68 0.81 4.50 -20.70
CA GLY A 68 0.91 5.95 -20.62
C GLY A 68 0.93 6.54 -19.21
N PHE A 69 0.90 5.74 -18.15
CA PHE A 69 1.08 6.22 -16.77
C PHE A 69 2.55 6.57 -16.53
N ASN A 70 2.94 7.72 -17.07
CA ASN A 70 4.32 8.19 -17.10
C ASN A 70 4.77 8.90 -15.81
N TYR A 71 3.86 9.20 -14.89
CA TYR A 71 4.13 9.94 -13.67
C TYR A 71 3.71 9.17 -12.42
N LEU A 72 4.67 8.92 -11.53
CA LEU A 72 4.42 8.43 -10.18
C LEU A 72 4.22 9.65 -9.27
N GLN A 73 2.96 9.95 -8.96
CA GLN A 73 2.61 11.08 -8.11
C GLN A 73 2.98 10.82 -6.65
N CYS A 74 2.64 9.63 -6.16
CA CYS A 74 2.89 9.26 -4.79
C CYS A 74 3.13 7.74 -4.68
N GLN A 75 4.16 7.38 -3.96
CA GLN A 75 4.34 6.03 -3.43
C GLN A 75 4.35 6.14 -1.92
N GLY A 76 3.67 5.23 -1.25
CA GLY A 76 3.58 5.24 0.20
C GLY A 76 3.29 3.85 0.75
N ALA A 77 3.20 3.79 2.07
CA ALA A 77 2.83 2.56 2.75
C ALA A 77 1.91 2.86 3.94
N TYR A 78 1.18 1.86 4.37
CA TYR A 78 0.43 1.91 5.62
C TYR A 78 0.36 0.53 6.28
N ASP A 79 0.13 0.54 7.57
CA ASP A 79 -0.12 -0.64 8.37
C ASP A 79 -1.62 -0.91 8.44
N ALA A 80 -2.09 -2.04 7.92
CA ALA A 80 -3.50 -2.40 7.91
C ALA A 80 -4.06 -2.69 9.32
N GLY A 81 -3.21 -2.87 10.34
CA GLY A 81 -3.59 -3.07 11.74
C GLY A 81 -2.62 -3.98 12.47
N PRO A 82 -2.72 -4.03 13.81
CA PRO A 82 -1.89 -4.94 14.60
C PRO A 82 -2.03 -6.39 14.11
N GLY A 83 -0.90 -7.04 13.82
CA GLY A 83 -0.87 -8.40 13.30
C GLY A 83 -1.33 -8.57 11.84
N LYS A 84 -1.84 -7.52 11.20
CA LYS A 84 -2.22 -7.52 9.78
C LYS A 84 -1.03 -7.21 8.89
N GLU A 85 -1.26 -7.28 7.59
CA GLU A 85 -0.27 -6.99 6.54
C GLU A 85 0.13 -5.51 6.52
N LEU A 86 1.30 -5.26 5.95
CA LEU A 86 1.70 -3.94 5.50
C LEU A 86 1.29 -3.78 4.04
N VAL A 87 0.88 -2.58 3.67
CA VAL A 87 0.45 -2.30 2.31
C VAL A 87 1.34 -1.22 1.72
N SER A 88 1.97 -1.52 0.58
CA SER A 88 2.63 -0.52 -0.26
C SER A 88 1.67 -0.10 -1.37
N PHE A 89 1.54 1.18 -1.63
CA PHE A 89 0.67 1.68 -2.70
C PHE A 89 1.41 2.66 -3.60
N TYR A 90 0.98 2.70 -4.85
CA TYR A 90 1.55 3.51 -5.92
C TYR A 90 0.41 4.25 -6.61
N HIS A 91 0.43 5.57 -6.57
CA HIS A 91 -0.54 6.41 -7.24
C HIS A 91 0.08 6.92 -8.54
N LEU A 92 -0.47 6.48 -9.66
CA LEU A 92 0.05 6.73 -10.99
C LEU A 92 -0.89 7.66 -11.74
N ILE A 93 -0.30 8.57 -12.49
CA ILE A 93 -1.03 9.53 -13.33
C ILE A 93 -0.51 9.44 -14.76
N LYS A 94 -1.44 9.52 -15.69
CA LYS A 94 -1.15 9.68 -17.11
C LYS A 94 -1.15 11.16 -17.44
N VAL A 95 0.04 11.75 -17.45
CA VAL A 95 0.21 13.17 -17.78
C VAL A 95 0.20 13.32 -19.30
N ILE A 96 -0.79 14.05 -19.79
CA ILE A 96 -0.98 14.39 -21.21
C ILE A 96 -1.14 15.91 -21.28
N ASP A 97 -0.53 16.53 -22.28
CA ASP A 97 -0.68 17.97 -22.52
C ASP A 97 -2.15 18.30 -22.79
N ASP A 98 -2.62 19.42 -22.22
CA ASP A 98 -3.97 19.94 -22.36
C ASP A 98 -5.12 19.06 -21.80
N ALA A 99 -4.84 18.10 -20.94
CA ALA A 99 -5.88 17.34 -20.25
C ALA A 99 -6.41 18.10 -19.04
N ASP A 100 -7.69 18.45 -19.04
CA ASP A 100 -8.36 19.10 -17.90
C ASP A 100 -8.36 18.20 -16.65
N ARG A 101 -8.44 16.89 -16.85
CA ARG A 101 -8.40 15.88 -15.80
C ARG A 101 -7.58 14.66 -16.26
N PRO A 102 -6.42 14.43 -15.68
CA PRO A 102 -5.58 13.27 -16.02
C PRO A 102 -6.24 11.96 -15.58
N GLU A 103 -5.95 10.88 -16.28
CA GLU A 103 -6.30 9.53 -15.83
C GLU A 103 -5.42 9.15 -14.64
N GLU A 104 -6.06 8.56 -13.63
CA GLU A 104 -5.39 8.15 -12.39
C GLU A 104 -5.69 6.67 -12.10
N VAL A 105 -4.70 5.98 -11.56
CA VAL A 105 -4.86 4.61 -11.05
C VAL A 105 -4.01 4.42 -9.80
N ARG A 106 -4.52 3.62 -8.87
CA ARG A 106 -3.77 3.25 -7.66
C ARG A 106 -3.50 1.75 -7.64
N VAL A 107 -2.23 1.39 -7.57
CA VAL A 107 -1.80 0.01 -7.39
C VAL A 107 -1.49 -0.24 -5.91
N LYS A 108 -2.01 -1.32 -5.34
CA LYS A 108 -1.74 -1.77 -3.97
C LYS A 108 -1.08 -3.13 -3.97
N VAL A 109 -0.11 -3.30 -3.07
CA VAL A 109 0.59 -4.55 -2.83
C VAL A 109 0.52 -4.87 -1.34
N PHE A 110 -0.06 -6.01 -1.00
CA PHE A 110 -0.12 -6.50 0.37
C PHE A 110 1.11 -7.33 0.68
N LEU A 111 1.74 -7.05 1.82
CA LEU A 111 3.03 -7.61 2.20
C LEU A 111 2.95 -8.27 3.57
N PRO A 112 3.48 -9.49 3.73
CA PRO A 112 3.52 -10.15 5.02
C PRO A 112 4.35 -9.34 6.01
N ARG A 113 3.79 -9.04 7.19
CA ARG A 113 4.42 -8.20 8.22
C ARG A 113 5.80 -8.70 8.66
N ALA A 114 5.99 -10.02 8.72
CA ALA A 114 7.24 -10.61 9.20
C ALA A 114 8.41 -10.35 8.23
N HIS A 115 8.15 -10.40 6.94
CA HIS A 115 9.15 -10.23 5.88
C HIS A 115 8.57 -9.40 4.73
N PRO A 116 8.33 -8.10 4.94
CA PRO A 116 7.72 -7.23 3.93
C PRO A 116 8.75 -6.90 2.85
N ARG A 117 8.67 -7.59 1.73
CA ARG A 117 9.56 -7.40 0.58
C ARG A 117 8.75 -7.18 -0.68
N VAL A 118 9.20 -6.25 -1.50
CA VAL A 118 8.58 -5.90 -2.78
C VAL A 118 9.66 -5.38 -3.73
N PRO A 119 9.60 -5.69 -5.02
CA PRO A 119 10.52 -5.11 -5.98
C PRO A 119 10.42 -3.58 -6.04
N SER A 120 11.55 -2.90 -6.16
CA SER A 120 11.61 -1.44 -6.32
C SER A 120 11.12 -1.03 -7.71
N VAL A 121 10.29 0.00 -7.76
CA VAL A 121 9.86 0.63 -9.02
C VAL A 121 10.77 1.80 -9.45
N TYR A 122 11.86 2.04 -8.74
CA TYR A 122 12.83 3.10 -9.03
C TYR A 122 13.29 3.13 -10.49
N TRP A 123 13.48 1.94 -11.09
CA TRP A 123 13.98 1.85 -12.46
C TRP A 123 12.94 2.24 -13.51
N ILE A 124 11.66 2.23 -13.15
CA ILE A 124 10.55 2.71 -13.99
C ILE A 124 10.32 4.20 -13.73
N TRP A 125 10.17 4.59 -12.44
CA TRP A 125 9.95 5.97 -12.02
C TRP A 125 11.00 6.39 -10.99
N LYS A 126 11.90 7.28 -11.38
CA LYS A 126 12.96 7.80 -10.48
C LYS A 126 12.40 8.54 -9.25
N ALA A 127 11.17 9.04 -9.33
CA ALA A 127 10.48 9.67 -8.21
C ALA A 127 10.28 8.73 -7.00
N ALA A 128 10.34 7.40 -7.20
CA ALA A 128 10.23 6.41 -6.13
C ALA A 128 11.41 6.44 -5.14
N ASP A 129 12.59 6.97 -5.49
CA ASP A 129 13.82 6.92 -4.69
C ASP A 129 13.55 7.24 -3.21
N TRP A 130 13.15 8.47 -2.93
CA TRP A 130 12.97 8.94 -1.55
C TRP A 130 11.73 8.36 -0.89
N GLN A 131 10.68 8.12 -1.66
CA GLN A 131 9.41 7.59 -1.17
C GLN A 131 9.56 6.13 -0.71
N GLU A 132 10.30 5.29 -1.46
CA GLU A 132 10.61 3.93 -1.05
C GLU A 132 11.53 3.90 0.19
N ARG A 133 12.50 4.81 0.28
CA ARG A 133 13.35 4.95 1.46
C ARG A 133 12.56 5.40 2.70
N GLU A 134 11.59 6.31 2.55
CA GLU A 134 10.70 6.70 3.64
C GLU A 134 9.86 5.51 4.12
N CYS A 135 9.28 4.74 3.21
CA CYS A 135 8.51 3.54 3.56
C CYS A 135 9.38 2.45 4.22
N TYR A 136 10.61 2.30 3.76
CA TYR A 136 11.59 1.44 4.44
C TYR A 136 11.86 1.95 5.84
N ASP A 137 12.13 3.24 6.02
CA ASP A 137 12.48 3.83 7.30
C ASP A 137 11.35 3.75 8.32
N MET A 138 10.11 3.98 7.90
CA MET A 138 8.94 4.04 8.78
C MET A 138 8.27 2.68 9.02
N TYR A 139 8.26 1.79 8.03
CA TYR A 139 7.53 0.51 8.09
C TYR A 139 8.42 -0.72 7.97
N GLY A 140 9.69 -0.58 7.56
CA GLY A 140 10.60 -1.68 7.33
C GLY A 140 10.30 -2.52 6.10
N ILE A 141 9.65 -1.92 5.10
CA ILE A 141 9.41 -2.56 3.81
C ILE A 141 10.71 -2.54 3.01
N ILE A 142 11.17 -3.71 2.57
CA ILE A 142 12.39 -3.84 1.79
C ILE A 142 12.04 -3.76 0.31
N TYR A 143 12.51 -2.70 -0.36
CA TYR A 143 12.38 -2.49 -1.79
C TYR A 143 13.56 -3.12 -2.52
N GLU A 144 13.36 -4.33 -3.04
CA GLU A 144 14.42 -5.11 -3.68
C GLU A 144 14.87 -4.47 -5.00
N GLY A 145 16.18 -4.34 -5.17
CA GLY A 145 16.76 -3.68 -6.34
C GLY A 145 16.81 -2.15 -6.28
N HIS A 146 16.41 -1.54 -5.16
CA HIS A 146 16.60 -0.12 -4.94
C HIS A 146 18.10 0.21 -4.83
N PRO A 147 18.62 1.25 -5.52
CA PRO A 147 20.06 1.49 -5.60
C PRO A 147 20.70 1.95 -4.29
N ASN A 148 19.92 2.53 -3.37
CA ASN A 148 20.44 3.12 -2.13
C ASN A 148 19.39 3.06 -1.01
N LEU A 149 18.92 1.85 -0.67
CA LEU A 149 17.92 1.66 0.37
C LEU A 149 18.56 1.83 1.76
N LYS A 150 18.35 2.98 2.36
CA LYS A 150 18.80 3.34 3.71
C LYS A 150 17.81 4.28 4.36
N ARG A 151 17.89 4.43 5.69
CA ARG A 151 17.04 5.36 6.43
C ARG A 151 17.14 6.78 5.88
N LEU A 152 16.06 7.53 5.97
CA LEU A 152 15.93 8.88 5.45
C LEU A 152 15.62 9.90 6.56
N LEU A 153 14.67 9.58 7.43
CA LEU A 153 14.15 10.47 8.46
C LEU A 153 14.72 10.15 9.84
N MET A 154 14.88 8.86 10.15
CA MET A 154 15.40 8.42 11.44
C MET A 154 16.93 8.30 11.38
N PRO A 155 17.63 8.44 12.53
CA PRO A 155 19.05 8.11 12.66
C PRO A 155 19.37 6.67 12.21
N GLU A 156 20.58 6.42 11.75
CA GLU A 156 20.98 5.09 11.25
C GLU A 156 20.91 4.00 12.32
N ASP A 157 21.14 4.36 13.58
CA ASP A 157 21.10 3.48 14.75
C ASP A 157 19.70 3.33 15.37
N TRP A 158 18.67 3.96 14.77
CA TRP A 158 17.31 3.87 15.29
C TRP A 158 16.78 2.45 15.28
N MET A 159 16.19 2.02 16.41
CA MET A 159 15.63 0.68 16.56
C MET A 159 14.15 0.64 16.25
N GLY A 160 13.76 -0.27 15.34
CA GLY A 160 12.37 -0.51 14.99
C GLY A 160 11.83 0.40 13.87
N TRP A 161 10.50 0.38 13.71
CA TRP A 161 9.76 0.99 12.61
C TRP A 161 8.63 1.87 13.14
N PRO A 162 8.83 3.20 13.24
CA PRO A 162 8.00 4.10 14.04
C PRO A 162 6.52 4.17 13.66
N LEU A 163 6.17 3.91 12.39
CA LEU A 163 4.78 4.00 11.92
C LEU A 163 4.03 2.66 11.93
N ARG A 164 4.67 1.58 12.38
CA ARG A 164 3.93 0.33 12.63
C ARG A 164 3.04 0.50 13.86
N LYS A 165 1.81 -0.01 13.78
CA LYS A 165 0.83 0.10 14.87
C LYS A 165 1.18 -0.71 16.13
N ASP A 166 2.12 -1.64 16.02
CA ASP A 166 2.69 -2.43 17.12
C ASP A 166 4.03 -1.89 17.62
N TYR A 167 4.48 -0.72 17.11
CA TYR A 167 5.71 -0.09 17.55
C TYR A 167 5.54 0.55 18.92
N ILE A 168 6.49 0.25 19.83
CA ILE A 168 6.58 0.86 21.14
C ILE A 168 7.74 1.87 21.07
N SER A 169 7.43 3.15 21.27
CA SER A 169 8.43 4.20 21.27
C SER A 169 9.37 4.04 22.48
N PRO A 170 10.70 4.16 22.28
CA PRO A 170 11.62 4.24 23.42
C PRO A 170 11.26 5.42 24.33
N ASP A 171 11.46 5.24 25.64
CA ASP A 171 11.31 6.34 26.58
C ASP A 171 12.54 7.27 26.48
N PHE A 172 12.35 8.41 25.84
CA PHE A 172 13.42 9.40 25.66
C PHE A 172 13.80 10.13 26.95
N TYR A 173 12.97 10.07 27.99
CA TYR A 173 13.25 10.75 29.25
C TYR A 173 14.32 10.02 30.06
N GLU A 174 14.43 8.72 29.97
CA GLU A 174 15.51 7.95 30.62
C GLU A 174 16.91 8.22 30.02
N LEU A 175 16.99 8.72 28.81
CA LEU A 175 18.26 9.05 28.13
C LEU A 175 18.81 10.44 28.52
N GLN A 176 17.98 11.32 29.09
CA GLN A 176 18.40 12.68 29.49
C GLN A 176 19.06 12.72 30.88
N ASP A 177 18.84 11.74 31.74
CA ASP A 177 19.41 11.65 33.06
C ASP A 177 20.83 11.03 33.09
N ALA A 178 21.40 10.72 31.92
CA ALA A 178 22.71 10.07 31.81
C ALA A 178 23.89 11.03 31.58
N TYR A 179 23.70 12.36 31.75
CA TYR A 179 24.75 13.38 31.62
C TYR A 179 24.83 14.28 32.86
#